data_6e9e485d99d403798a3f16ec7944e7df
#
_entry.id   6e9e485d99d403798a3f16ec7944e7df
#
_cell.length_a   1.000
_cell.length_b   1.000
_cell.length_c   1.000
_cell.angle_alpha   90.00
_cell.angle_beta   90.00
_cell.angle_gamma   90.00
#
_symmetry.space_group_name_H-M   'P 1'
#
loop_
_entity.id
_entity.type
_entity.pdbx_description
1 polymer ?
#
loop_
_entity_poly.entity_id
_entity_poly.type
_entity_poly.pdbx_seq_one_letter_code
_entity_poly.pdbx_strand_id
1 'polypeptide(L)'
;MSELNDLRLTLPMVGAEPAILDDPSIAHVVGHGHHILSHRTVPGLHLDLEERPEAIVGKLAVEAGAHIAHPIHMCFGLAHETGAQQININVEVGEQAHVHVLAHCLFPLAKSAQHRMSATMTIGQGASLTYTEGHYHGPFGGMQVLPHATIRVGRGARYFSDFSLLSGSVGNLEIDYLVDIEEDGIAELTAKVFGHNNDRIYLKEAIRLLGKRARSLIKTRAVMEDASRAEITGITEAHAAGARGHVDCMEVVQGQAHASAIPIVRVFHPEAKVTHEAAIGSVDKHELETLMARGLAPEQAVELIVSGILR
;
A
#
# COMPACT_ATOMS: atom_id res chain seq x y z
N MET A 1 -5.06 16.58 24.77
CA MET A 1 -5.29 15.13 24.62
C MET A 1 -3.94 14.49 24.35
N SER A 2 -3.70 13.22 24.64
CA SER A 2 -2.42 12.59 24.33
C SER A 2 -2.35 12.23 22.84
N GLU A 3 -1.18 12.30 22.22
CA GLU A 3 -0.96 11.93 20.80
C GLU A 3 -1.52 10.54 20.45
N LEU A 4 -1.43 9.58 21.38
CA LEU A 4 -2.05 8.28 21.23
C LEU A 4 -3.57 8.36 21.05
N ASN A 5 -4.23 9.21 21.83
CA ASN A 5 -5.67 9.37 21.72
C ASN A 5 -6.07 10.09 20.42
N ASP A 6 -5.26 11.03 19.96
CA ASP A 6 -5.51 11.75 18.70
C ASP A 6 -5.39 10.80 17.50
N LEU A 7 -4.37 9.94 17.45
CA LEU A 7 -4.26 8.89 16.43
C LEU A 7 -5.38 7.85 16.54
N ARG A 8 -5.74 7.43 17.76
CA ARG A 8 -6.82 6.47 18.02
C ARG A 8 -8.15 6.94 17.43
N LEU A 9 -8.47 8.25 17.55
CA LEU A 9 -9.70 8.83 17.02
C LEU A 9 -9.73 8.87 15.50
N THR A 10 -8.60 8.78 14.82
CA THR A 10 -8.53 8.76 13.35
C THR A 10 -8.52 7.36 12.73
N LEU A 11 -8.35 6.29 13.52
CA LEU A 11 -8.37 4.91 13.02
C LEU A 11 -9.62 4.54 12.18
N PRO A 12 -10.85 4.98 12.53
CA PRO A 12 -12.03 4.69 11.70
C PRO A 12 -11.94 5.23 10.27
N MET A 13 -11.13 6.27 10.03
CA MET A 13 -10.94 6.85 8.70
C MET A 13 -10.19 5.90 7.72
N VAL A 14 -9.50 4.91 8.26
CA VAL A 14 -8.82 3.83 7.48
C VAL A 14 -9.46 2.47 7.76
N GLY A 15 -10.71 2.45 8.24
CA GLY A 15 -11.46 1.21 8.46
C GLY A 15 -11.05 0.38 9.68
N ALA A 16 -10.31 0.97 10.63
CA ALA A 16 -9.88 0.28 11.83
C ALA A 16 -10.67 0.73 13.06
N GLU A 17 -11.05 -0.23 13.90
CA GLU A 17 -11.77 0.05 15.14
C GLU A 17 -10.80 0.52 16.24
N PRO A 18 -11.08 1.61 16.97
CA PRO A 18 -10.21 2.09 18.06
C PRO A 18 -9.98 1.07 19.18
N ALA A 19 -10.89 0.12 19.36
CA ALA A 19 -10.83 -0.95 20.37
C ALA A 19 -9.70 -1.96 20.14
N ILE A 20 -9.13 -2.04 18.93
CA ILE A 20 -8.02 -2.95 18.62
C ILE A 20 -6.79 -2.71 19.52
N LEU A 21 -6.58 -1.48 19.96
CA LEU A 21 -5.46 -1.13 20.82
C LEU A 21 -5.63 -1.64 22.26
N ASP A 22 -6.84 -1.95 22.67
CA ASP A 22 -7.14 -2.44 24.03
C ASP A 22 -7.27 -3.97 24.08
N ASP A 23 -7.49 -4.64 22.95
CA ASP A 23 -7.64 -6.10 22.89
C ASP A 23 -6.29 -6.81 23.09
N PRO A 24 -6.12 -7.61 24.15
CA PRO A 24 -4.86 -8.30 24.45
C PRO A 24 -4.48 -9.38 23.43
N SER A 25 -5.42 -9.84 22.61
CA SER A 25 -5.18 -10.85 21.56
C SER A 25 -4.65 -10.24 20.26
N ILE A 26 -4.67 -8.91 20.13
CA ILE A 26 -4.27 -8.19 18.91
C ILE A 26 -2.88 -7.56 19.10
N ALA A 27 -1.94 -7.94 18.24
CA ALA A 27 -0.62 -7.32 18.18
C ALA A 27 -0.69 -5.94 17.51
N HIS A 28 0.01 -4.96 18.05
CA HIS A 28 0.07 -3.64 17.45
C HIS A 28 1.37 -2.88 17.71
N VAL A 29 1.66 -1.91 16.87
CA VAL A 29 2.63 -0.84 17.08
C VAL A 29 1.95 0.47 16.76
N VAL A 30 2.04 1.47 17.64
CA VAL A 30 1.55 2.83 17.38
C VAL A 30 2.72 3.80 17.52
N GLY A 31 3.02 4.52 16.45
CA GLY A 31 4.08 5.51 16.39
C GLY A 31 3.57 6.90 15.98
N HIS A 32 4.06 7.94 16.65
CA HIS A 32 3.83 9.33 16.30
C HIS A 32 5.17 10.05 16.13
N GLY A 33 5.42 10.61 14.95
CA GLY A 33 6.76 11.10 14.63
C GLY A 33 7.79 9.99 14.77
N HIS A 34 8.78 10.19 15.63
CA HIS A 34 9.82 9.20 15.91
C HIS A 34 9.64 8.51 17.29
N HIS A 35 8.46 8.63 17.90
CA HIS A 35 8.14 8.05 19.19
C HIS A 35 7.19 6.86 19.06
N ILE A 36 7.45 5.81 19.84
CA ILE A 36 6.61 4.63 19.96
C ILE A 36 5.66 4.85 21.15
N LEU A 37 4.39 5.08 20.85
CA LEU A 37 3.38 5.41 21.85
C LEU A 37 2.82 4.16 22.53
N SER A 38 2.75 3.06 21.81
CA SER A 38 2.25 1.77 22.30
C SER A 38 2.72 0.64 21.39
N HIS A 39 2.98 -0.52 21.97
CA HIS A 39 3.19 -1.75 21.22
C HIS A 39 2.75 -2.98 22.03
N ARG A 40 2.39 -4.04 21.35
CA ARG A 40 2.04 -5.34 21.91
C ARG A 40 2.41 -6.45 20.96
N THR A 41 2.96 -7.53 21.50
CA THR A 41 3.23 -8.78 20.78
C THR A 41 2.20 -9.85 21.15
N VAL A 42 2.16 -10.91 20.35
CA VAL A 42 1.40 -12.14 20.59
C VAL A 42 2.33 -13.34 20.39
N PRO A 43 1.98 -14.54 20.86
CA PRO A 43 2.81 -15.73 20.66
C PRO A 43 3.15 -15.94 19.17
N GLY A 44 4.41 -16.25 18.88
CA GLY A 44 4.93 -16.41 17.52
C GLY A 44 5.32 -15.13 16.79
N LEU A 45 5.14 -13.95 17.44
CA LEU A 45 5.54 -12.65 16.93
C LEU A 45 6.57 -11.99 17.84
N HIS A 46 7.69 -11.56 17.26
CA HIS A 46 8.72 -10.77 17.92
C HIS A 46 8.77 -9.37 17.32
N LEU A 47 8.74 -8.36 18.17
CA LEU A 47 8.91 -6.95 17.81
C LEU A 47 10.13 -6.43 18.57
N ASP A 48 11.14 -5.99 17.83
CA ASP A 48 12.29 -5.27 18.36
C ASP A 48 12.25 -3.86 17.78
N LEU A 49 12.03 -2.86 18.64
CA LEU A 49 11.73 -1.50 18.25
C LEU A 49 12.65 -0.53 19.01
N GLU A 50 13.28 0.38 18.29
CA GLU A 50 14.18 1.39 18.83
C GLU A 50 13.75 2.78 18.37
N GLU A 51 13.58 3.70 19.31
CA GLU A 51 13.44 5.13 19.02
C GLU A 51 14.82 5.76 18.81
N ARG A 52 14.99 6.45 17.70
CA ARG A 52 16.17 7.27 17.40
C ARG A 52 15.74 8.72 17.15
N PRO A 53 16.65 9.69 17.30
CA PRO A 53 16.31 11.10 17.10
C PRO A 53 15.63 11.41 15.75
N GLU A 54 15.97 10.65 14.71
CA GLU A 54 15.49 10.90 13.34
C GLU A 54 14.70 9.72 12.74
N ALA A 55 14.44 8.65 13.49
CA ALA A 55 13.72 7.49 12.97
C ALA A 55 13.21 6.55 14.07
N ILE A 56 12.13 5.83 13.78
CA ILE A 56 11.83 4.55 14.43
C ILE A 56 12.53 3.46 13.62
N VAL A 57 13.35 2.65 14.29
CA VAL A 57 13.98 1.48 13.68
C VAL A 57 13.37 0.23 14.28
N GLY A 58 12.94 -0.71 13.45
CA GLY A 58 12.24 -1.88 13.93
C GLY A 58 12.56 -3.15 13.17
N LYS A 59 12.39 -4.27 13.89
CA LYS A 59 12.32 -5.60 13.33
C LYS A 59 11.02 -6.26 13.79
N LEU A 60 10.25 -6.75 12.81
CA LEU A 60 9.08 -7.60 13.01
C LEU A 60 9.47 -9.00 12.52
N ALA A 61 9.50 -9.99 13.41
CA ALA A 61 9.81 -11.36 13.05
C ALA A 61 8.68 -12.31 13.47
N VAL A 62 8.16 -13.07 12.51
CA VAL A 62 7.17 -14.12 12.72
C VAL A 62 7.89 -15.47 12.70
N GLU A 63 7.70 -16.29 13.74
CA GLU A 63 8.33 -17.60 13.89
C GLU A 63 7.91 -18.56 12.76
N ALA A 64 8.79 -19.49 12.43
CA ALA A 64 8.48 -20.55 11.45
C ALA A 64 7.27 -21.36 11.91
N GLY A 65 6.34 -21.62 10.98
CA GLY A 65 5.09 -22.36 11.24
C GLY A 65 4.06 -21.60 12.07
N ALA A 66 4.32 -20.37 12.47
CA ALA A 66 3.36 -19.58 13.25
C ALA A 66 2.16 -19.14 12.40
N HIS A 67 0.97 -19.22 13.00
CA HIS A 67 -0.27 -18.68 12.46
C HIS A 67 -0.75 -17.56 13.39
N ILE A 68 -0.56 -16.32 12.99
CA ILE A 68 -1.05 -15.18 13.76
C ILE A 68 -2.55 -15.02 13.48
N ALA A 69 -3.37 -15.27 14.51
CA ALA A 69 -4.83 -15.39 14.36
C ALA A 69 -5.51 -14.08 13.95
N HIS A 70 -5.02 -12.94 14.44
CA HIS A 70 -5.55 -11.62 14.12
C HIS A 70 -4.51 -10.82 13.36
N PRO A 71 -4.92 -9.86 12.50
CA PRO A 71 -3.97 -8.95 11.86
C PRO A 71 -3.11 -8.20 12.87
N ILE A 72 -1.84 -7.98 12.52
CA ILE A 72 -0.94 -7.11 13.28
C ILE A 72 -1.20 -5.68 12.82
N HIS A 73 -1.54 -4.78 13.72
CA HIS A 73 -1.81 -3.38 13.40
C HIS A 73 -0.56 -2.52 13.56
N MET A 74 -0.13 -1.89 12.49
CA MET A 74 0.97 -0.92 12.48
C MET A 74 0.39 0.46 12.21
N CYS A 75 0.21 1.27 13.26
CA CYS A 75 -0.41 2.59 13.17
C CYS A 75 0.66 3.66 13.28
N PHE A 76 0.92 4.38 12.22
CA PHE A 76 1.88 5.48 12.18
C PHE A 76 1.20 6.77 11.76
N GLY A 77 1.62 7.90 12.33
CA GLY A 77 1.01 9.15 11.95
C GLY A 77 1.65 10.39 12.57
N LEU A 78 1.10 11.52 12.16
CA LEU A 78 1.41 12.86 12.67
C LEU A 78 0.09 13.58 12.93
N ALA A 79 -0.19 13.87 14.20
CA ALA A 79 -1.39 14.59 14.62
C ALA A 79 -1.21 16.13 14.56
N HIS A 80 -0.09 16.63 14.04
CA HIS A 80 0.27 18.04 13.97
C HIS A 80 0.31 18.56 12.54
N GLU A 81 0.26 19.89 12.38
CA GLU A 81 0.31 20.57 11.07
C GLU A 81 1.68 20.39 10.37
N THR A 82 2.73 20.26 11.16
CA THR A 82 4.12 20.11 10.66
C THR A 82 4.82 18.98 11.38
N GLY A 83 5.82 18.39 10.74
CA GLY A 83 6.65 17.36 11.36
C GLY A 83 7.29 16.42 10.36
N ALA A 84 8.06 15.49 10.89
CA ALA A 84 8.67 14.42 10.10
C ALA A 84 8.51 13.09 10.82
N GLN A 85 8.33 12.03 10.05
CA GLN A 85 8.31 10.66 10.50
C GLN A 85 9.17 9.82 9.55
N GLN A 86 10.20 9.18 10.09
CA GLN A 86 11.03 8.22 9.39
C GLN A 86 10.86 6.86 10.07
N ILE A 87 10.56 5.82 9.29
CA ILE A 87 10.42 4.45 9.77
C ILE A 87 11.32 3.56 8.94
N ASN A 88 12.21 2.83 9.59
CA ASN A 88 13.06 1.82 8.98
C ASN A 88 12.72 0.47 9.60
N ILE A 89 12.09 -0.42 8.83
CA ILE A 89 11.62 -1.70 9.37
C ILE A 89 12.14 -2.89 8.54
N ASN A 90 12.57 -3.92 9.26
CA ASN A 90 12.85 -5.23 8.70
C ASN A 90 11.73 -6.21 9.09
N VAL A 91 11.09 -6.84 8.10
CA VAL A 91 10.04 -7.82 8.30
C VAL A 91 10.54 -9.20 7.87
N GLU A 92 10.57 -10.14 8.79
CA GLU A 92 10.95 -11.53 8.55
C GLU A 92 9.76 -12.45 8.85
N VAL A 93 9.24 -13.13 7.85
CA VAL A 93 8.20 -14.14 8.01
C VAL A 93 8.85 -15.51 7.87
N GLY A 94 8.88 -16.27 8.94
CA GLY A 94 9.50 -17.60 8.99
C GLY A 94 8.86 -18.59 8.03
N GLU A 95 9.56 -19.69 7.71
CA GLU A 95 9.05 -20.71 6.81
C GLU A 95 7.68 -21.24 7.26
N GLN A 96 6.76 -21.49 6.33
CA GLN A 96 5.39 -21.97 6.57
C GLN A 96 4.56 -21.11 7.53
N ALA A 97 4.98 -19.90 7.85
CA ALA A 97 4.20 -18.98 8.69
C ALA A 97 3.15 -18.22 7.87
N HIS A 98 2.05 -17.84 8.52
CA HIS A 98 0.98 -17.08 7.91
C HIS A 98 0.66 -15.86 8.76
N VAL A 99 0.72 -14.68 8.15
CA VAL A 99 0.49 -13.42 8.86
C VAL A 99 -0.19 -12.39 7.95
N HIS A 100 -1.05 -11.58 8.56
CA HIS A 100 -1.64 -10.40 7.97
C HIS A 100 -1.19 -9.16 8.75
N VAL A 101 -0.66 -8.16 8.07
CA VAL A 101 -0.29 -6.85 8.62
C VAL A 101 -1.25 -5.81 8.06
N LEU A 102 -1.84 -5.00 8.94
CA LEU A 102 -2.64 -3.83 8.61
C LEU A 102 -1.86 -2.58 9.01
N ALA A 103 -1.31 -1.89 8.04
CA ALA A 103 -0.63 -0.62 8.23
C ALA A 103 -1.62 0.55 8.08
N HIS A 104 -1.62 1.46 9.03
CA HIS A 104 -2.48 2.64 9.06
C HIS A 104 -1.62 3.89 9.14
N CYS A 105 -1.66 4.71 8.10
CA CYS A 105 -0.91 5.95 8.00
C CYS A 105 -1.86 7.15 8.12
N LEU A 106 -1.73 7.94 9.21
CA LEU A 106 -2.74 8.89 9.64
C LEU A 106 -2.18 10.31 9.74
N PHE A 107 -2.61 11.21 8.86
CA PHE A 107 -2.11 12.59 8.75
C PHE A 107 -3.24 13.62 8.65
N PRO A 108 -4.14 13.69 9.67
CA PRO A 108 -5.37 14.46 9.57
C PRO A 108 -5.16 15.97 9.46
N LEU A 109 -4.07 16.52 10.02
CA LEU A 109 -3.83 17.97 10.13
C LEU A 109 -2.60 18.44 9.34
N ALA A 110 -1.89 17.55 8.65
CA ALA A 110 -0.61 17.87 8.02
C ALA A 110 -0.75 18.93 6.91
N LYS A 111 -0.03 20.05 7.07
CA LYS A 111 0.08 21.16 6.11
C LYS A 111 1.49 21.28 5.52
N SER A 112 2.52 20.82 6.25
CA SER A 112 3.91 20.77 5.81
C SER A 112 4.63 19.70 6.60
N ALA A 113 4.55 18.46 6.14
CA ALA A 113 5.10 17.33 6.86
C ALA A 113 5.65 16.26 5.90
N GLN A 114 6.47 15.36 6.46
CA GLN A 114 7.08 14.28 5.70
C GLN A 114 6.87 12.94 6.41
N HIS A 115 6.50 11.92 5.64
CA HIS A 115 6.49 10.52 6.07
C HIS A 115 7.36 9.71 5.14
N ARG A 116 8.42 9.12 5.68
CA ARG A 116 9.30 8.18 4.97
C ARG A 116 9.20 6.81 5.61
N MET A 117 9.06 5.79 4.80
CA MET A 117 9.13 4.41 5.22
C MET A 117 10.13 3.66 4.35
N SER A 118 11.08 2.98 4.99
CA SER A 118 12.00 2.06 4.31
C SER A 118 11.81 0.67 4.89
N ALA A 119 11.35 -0.28 4.08
CA ALA A 119 11.10 -1.64 4.50
C ALA A 119 11.96 -2.64 3.71
N THR A 120 12.53 -3.61 4.43
CA THR A 120 13.06 -4.83 3.83
C THR A 120 12.21 -5.99 4.34
N MET A 121 11.64 -6.80 3.43
CA MET A 121 10.77 -7.90 3.82
C MET A 121 11.31 -9.21 3.24
N THR A 122 11.42 -10.23 4.08
CA THR A 122 11.78 -11.60 3.66
C THR A 122 10.67 -12.56 4.06
N ILE A 123 10.10 -13.24 3.08
CA ILE A 123 9.02 -14.19 3.27
C ILE A 123 9.59 -15.58 3.01
N GLY A 124 9.69 -16.38 4.06
CA GLY A 124 10.30 -17.71 4.06
C GLY A 124 9.57 -18.71 3.15
N GLN A 125 10.20 -19.84 2.91
CA GLN A 125 9.65 -20.89 2.05
C GLN A 125 8.24 -21.29 2.53
N GLY A 126 7.28 -21.32 1.59
CA GLY A 126 5.89 -21.72 1.84
C GLY A 126 5.09 -20.81 2.77
N ALA A 127 5.66 -19.69 3.20
CA ALA A 127 4.99 -18.72 4.05
C ALA A 127 4.05 -17.79 3.26
N SER A 128 3.18 -17.08 3.98
CA SER A 128 2.26 -16.10 3.40
C SER A 128 2.25 -14.82 4.24
N LEU A 129 2.50 -13.70 3.56
CA LEU A 129 2.30 -12.35 4.10
C LEU A 129 1.24 -11.62 3.28
N THR A 130 0.16 -11.20 3.95
CA THR A 130 -0.76 -10.18 3.44
C THR A 130 -0.41 -8.86 4.11
N TYR A 131 -0.17 -7.82 3.33
CA TYR A 131 0.16 -6.48 3.80
C TYR A 131 -0.84 -5.49 3.23
N THR A 132 -1.72 -4.98 4.08
CA THR A 132 -2.72 -3.99 3.69
C THR A 132 -2.34 -2.64 4.30
N GLU A 133 -2.25 -1.61 3.48
CA GLU A 133 -1.85 -0.27 3.90
C GLU A 133 -2.92 0.74 3.52
N GLY A 134 -3.49 1.41 4.53
CA GLY A 134 -4.47 2.47 4.37
C GLY A 134 -3.92 3.82 4.78
N HIS A 135 -4.02 4.81 3.90
CA HIS A 135 -3.63 6.19 4.15
C HIS A 135 -4.85 7.10 4.33
N TYR A 136 -4.82 7.92 5.36
CA TYR A 136 -5.75 9.01 5.57
C TYR A 136 -5.03 10.34 5.68
N HIS A 137 -5.38 11.28 4.82
CA HIS A 137 -4.86 12.65 4.81
C HIS A 137 -5.98 13.64 5.02
N GLY A 138 -5.67 14.77 5.69
CA GLY A 138 -6.56 15.92 5.72
C GLY A 138 -6.64 16.61 4.34
N PRO A 139 -7.42 17.68 4.21
CA PRO A 139 -7.66 18.34 2.92
C PRO A 139 -6.52 19.28 2.47
N PHE A 140 -5.39 19.30 3.16
CA PHE A 140 -4.39 20.37 3.03
C PHE A 140 -3.34 20.15 1.94
N GLY A 141 -3.09 18.91 1.50
CA GLY A 141 -2.13 18.60 0.44
C GLY A 141 -0.67 18.92 0.76
N GLY A 142 -0.30 18.93 2.04
CA GLY A 142 1.03 19.37 2.48
C GLY A 142 1.98 18.24 2.89
N MET A 143 1.70 17.00 2.52
CA MET A 143 2.55 15.87 2.85
C MET A 143 3.53 15.53 1.72
N GLN A 144 4.69 15.01 2.13
CA GLN A 144 5.57 14.19 1.30
C GLN A 144 5.57 12.76 1.86
N VAL A 145 5.00 11.83 1.12
CA VAL A 145 4.87 10.42 1.51
C VAL A 145 5.76 9.60 0.59
N LEU A 146 6.80 8.97 1.16
CA LEU A 146 7.92 8.36 0.43
C LEU A 146 8.15 6.91 0.91
N PRO A 147 7.27 5.97 0.63
CA PRO A 147 7.47 4.57 0.97
C PRO A 147 8.40 3.89 -0.04
N HIS A 148 9.40 3.21 0.47
CA HIS A 148 10.31 2.37 -0.28
C HIS A 148 10.35 0.97 0.33
N ALA A 149 10.22 -0.09 -0.48
CA ALA A 149 10.30 -1.45 0.01
C ALA A 149 11.05 -2.37 -0.95
N THR A 150 11.88 -3.25 -0.37
CA THR A 150 12.47 -4.38 -1.08
C THR A 150 11.96 -5.67 -0.46
N ILE A 151 11.33 -6.51 -1.26
CA ILE A 151 10.63 -7.71 -0.81
C ILE A 151 11.23 -8.93 -1.48
N ARG A 152 11.57 -9.97 -0.69
CA ARG A 152 11.97 -11.28 -1.19
C ARG A 152 10.89 -12.32 -0.86
N VAL A 153 10.32 -12.91 -1.89
CA VAL A 153 9.32 -13.97 -1.78
C VAL A 153 10.00 -15.30 -2.04
N GLY A 154 10.16 -16.10 -0.99
CA GLY A 154 10.84 -17.39 -1.02
C GLY A 154 10.07 -18.45 -1.82
N ARG A 155 10.66 -19.63 -1.93
CA ARG A 155 10.11 -20.76 -2.69
C ARG A 155 8.71 -21.12 -2.21
N GLY A 156 7.73 -21.14 -3.13
CA GLY A 156 6.33 -21.47 -2.83
C GLY A 156 5.63 -20.49 -1.88
N ALA A 157 6.28 -19.38 -1.52
CA ALA A 157 5.72 -18.37 -0.65
C ALA A 157 4.73 -17.44 -1.38
N ARG A 158 3.94 -16.69 -0.62
CA ARG A 158 2.94 -15.76 -1.14
C ARG A 158 3.07 -14.39 -0.48
N TYR A 159 3.02 -13.36 -1.29
CA TYR A 159 2.98 -11.97 -0.87
C TYR A 159 1.83 -11.24 -1.53
N PHE A 160 0.95 -10.64 -0.73
CA PHE A 160 -0.14 -9.81 -1.21
C PHE A 160 -0.02 -8.44 -0.56
N SER A 161 0.08 -7.41 -1.38
CA SER A 161 0.10 -6.01 -0.95
C SER A 161 -1.13 -5.29 -1.49
N ASP A 162 -1.84 -4.57 -0.63
CA ASP A 162 -2.98 -3.71 -1.00
C ASP A 162 -2.77 -2.33 -0.38
N PHE A 163 -2.34 -1.38 -1.20
CA PHE A 163 -2.17 0.03 -0.83
C PHE A 163 -3.41 0.83 -1.19
N SER A 164 -3.88 1.69 -0.28
CA SER A 164 -5.03 2.56 -0.53
C SER A 164 -4.84 3.97 -0.01
N LEU A 165 -5.05 4.95 -0.89
CA LEU A 165 -5.17 6.37 -0.60
C LEU A 165 -6.46 6.86 -1.25
N LEU A 166 -7.57 6.85 -0.50
CA LEU A 166 -8.92 7.05 -1.05
C LEU A 166 -9.59 8.35 -0.58
N SER A 167 -8.96 9.07 0.35
CA SER A 167 -9.56 10.29 0.90
C SER A 167 -8.51 11.31 1.35
N GLY A 168 -8.89 12.58 1.23
CA GLY A 168 -8.03 13.72 1.55
C GLY A 168 -7.05 14.05 0.42
N SER A 169 -6.17 15.01 0.64
CA SER A 169 -5.16 15.47 -0.32
C SER A 169 -3.78 15.22 0.27
N VAL A 170 -2.98 14.39 -0.41
CA VAL A 170 -1.66 13.99 0.09
C VAL A 170 -0.61 15.08 -0.17
N GLY A 171 -0.66 15.75 -1.30
CA GLY A 171 0.39 16.61 -1.82
C GLY A 171 1.35 15.84 -2.71
N ASN A 172 2.33 15.12 -2.16
CA ASN A 172 3.25 14.30 -2.94
C ASN A 172 3.34 12.87 -2.37
N LEU A 173 3.05 11.87 -3.20
CA LEU A 173 3.22 10.45 -2.92
C LEU A 173 4.20 9.84 -3.91
N GLU A 174 5.26 9.21 -3.42
CA GLU A 174 6.25 8.50 -4.26
C GLU A 174 6.47 7.09 -3.72
N ILE A 175 5.83 6.09 -4.30
CA ILE A 175 6.04 4.67 -3.98
C ILE A 175 7.15 4.11 -4.87
N ASP A 176 8.12 3.40 -4.28
CA ASP A 176 9.14 2.63 -5.00
C ASP A 176 9.28 1.23 -4.37
N TYR A 177 8.63 0.23 -4.97
CA TYR A 177 8.63 -1.15 -4.50
C TYR A 177 9.34 -2.07 -5.49
N LEU A 178 10.20 -2.95 -4.94
CA LEU A 178 10.87 -4.01 -5.68
C LEU A 178 10.59 -5.38 -5.03
N VAL A 179 10.05 -6.31 -5.80
CA VAL A 179 9.74 -7.67 -5.35
C VAL A 179 10.53 -8.70 -6.17
N ASP A 180 11.32 -9.53 -5.50
CA ASP A 180 11.99 -10.70 -6.07
C ASP A 180 11.23 -11.97 -5.72
N ILE A 181 10.90 -12.80 -6.72
CA ILE A 181 10.10 -14.00 -6.52
C ILE A 181 10.91 -15.25 -6.92
N GLU A 182 11.06 -16.16 -5.97
CA GLU A 182 11.71 -17.45 -6.15
C GLU A 182 10.75 -18.49 -6.76
N GLU A 183 11.23 -19.76 -6.90
CA GLU A 183 10.49 -20.86 -7.53
C GLU A 183 9.12 -21.08 -6.89
N ASP A 184 8.07 -21.21 -7.72
CA ASP A 184 6.66 -21.39 -7.33
C ASP A 184 6.09 -20.29 -6.43
N GLY A 185 6.85 -19.20 -6.17
CA GLY A 185 6.40 -18.06 -5.40
C GLY A 185 5.36 -17.22 -6.15
N ILE A 186 4.54 -16.51 -5.40
CA ILE A 186 3.47 -15.64 -5.92
C ILE A 186 3.55 -14.28 -5.25
N ALA A 187 3.47 -13.19 -6.03
CA ALA A 187 3.26 -11.86 -5.48
C ALA A 187 2.17 -11.11 -6.25
N GLU A 188 1.33 -10.40 -5.50
CA GLU A 188 0.35 -9.47 -6.05
C GLU A 188 0.51 -8.11 -5.37
N LEU A 189 0.69 -7.07 -6.17
CA LEU A 189 0.71 -5.68 -5.72
C LEU A 189 -0.54 -5.00 -6.25
N THR A 190 -1.36 -4.47 -5.34
CA THR A 190 -2.54 -3.67 -5.68
C THR A 190 -2.36 -2.28 -5.10
N ALA A 191 -2.53 -1.25 -5.93
CA ALA A 191 -2.54 0.14 -5.50
C ALA A 191 -3.84 0.83 -5.95
N LYS A 192 -4.49 1.51 -5.02
CA LYS A 192 -5.73 2.27 -5.24
C LYS A 192 -5.51 3.69 -4.75
N VAL A 193 -5.56 4.65 -5.67
CA VAL A 193 -5.29 6.05 -5.35
C VAL A 193 -6.34 6.97 -5.90
N PHE A 194 -6.75 7.95 -5.09
CA PHE A 194 -7.60 9.04 -5.51
C PHE A 194 -6.88 10.37 -5.25
N GLY A 195 -6.43 11.02 -6.32
CA GLY A 195 -5.71 12.29 -6.25
C GLY A 195 -6.64 13.48 -6.42
N HIS A 196 -6.47 14.49 -5.57
CA HIS A 196 -7.27 15.70 -5.51
C HIS A 196 -6.41 16.96 -5.59
N ASN A 197 -7.04 18.10 -5.84
CA ASN A 197 -6.38 19.41 -5.84
C ASN A 197 -5.13 19.45 -6.75
N ASN A 198 -3.96 19.59 -6.17
CA ASN A 198 -2.66 19.61 -6.87
C ASN A 198 -1.78 18.40 -6.52
N ASP A 199 -2.37 17.29 -6.08
CA ASP A 199 -1.65 16.09 -5.69
C ASP A 199 -0.75 15.58 -6.82
N ARG A 200 0.41 15.07 -6.44
CA ARG A 200 1.38 14.43 -7.33
C ARG A 200 1.62 13.03 -6.84
N ILE A 201 1.30 12.05 -7.66
CA ILE A 201 1.34 10.63 -7.31
C ILE A 201 2.27 9.92 -8.30
N TYR A 202 3.36 9.37 -7.78
CA TYR A 202 4.33 8.58 -8.51
C TYR A 202 4.36 7.17 -7.92
N LEU A 203 3.88 6.20 -8.69
CA LEU A 203 3.92 4.80 -8.30
C LEU A 203 4.92 4.07 -9.18
N LYS A 204 5.91 3.44 -8.57
CA LYS A 204 6.85 2.55 -9.25
C LYS A 204 6.85 1.21 -8.53
N GLU A 205 6.27 0.22 -9.19
CA GLU A 205 6.17 -1.15 -8.70
C GLU A 205 6.92 -2.08 -9.64
N ALA A 206 7.94 -2.75 -9.14
CA ALA A 206 8.78 -3.64 -9.93
C ALA A 206 8.76 -5.07 -9.37
N ILE A 207 8.52 -6.05 -10.24
CA ILE A 207 8.56 -7.48 -9.88
C ILE A 207 9.52 -8.22 -10.80
N ARG A 208 10.45 -8.98 -10.20
CA ARG A 208 11.36 -9.88 -10.90
C ARG A 208 11.00 -11.34 -10.61
N LEU A 209 10.56 -12.06 -11.62
CA LEU A 209 10.24 -13.49 -11.55
C LEU A 209 11.53 -14.30 -11.78
N LEU A 210 12.29 -14.53 -10.71
CA LEU A 210 13.61 -15.14 -10.76
C LEU A 210 13.53 -16.68 -10.75
N GLY A 211 12.51 -17.26 -10.12
CA GLY A 211 12.34 -18.69 -9.98
C GLY A 211 11.42 -19.30 -11.05
N LYS A 212 11.55 -20.62 -11.26
CA LYS A 212 10.67 -21.37 -12.15
C LYS A 212 9.22 -21.28 -11.68
N ARG A 213 8.27 -21.12 -12.61
CA ARG A 213 6.83 -21.04 -12.34
C ARG A 213 6.42 -19.93 -11.37
N ALA A 214 7.29 -18.98 -11.07
CA ALA A 214 6.94 -17.78 -10.30
C ALA A 214 5.82 -17.02 -10.97
N ARG A 215 4.93 -16.38 -10.18
CA ARG A 215 3.76 -15.67 -10.69
C ARG A 215 3.63 -14.29 -10.07
N SER A 216 3.15 -13.34 -10.85
CA SER A 216 2.89 -11.98 -10.35
C SER A 216 1.69 -11.31 -10.99
N LEU A 217 1.10 -10.40 -10.21
CA LEU A 217 0.14 -9.41 -10.67
C LEU A 217 0.56 -8.04 -10.11
N ILE A 218 0.62 -7.02 -10.96
CA ILE A 218 0.60 -5.62 -10.55
C ILE A 218 -0.75 -5.07 -11.02
N LYS A 219 -1.53 -4.53 -10.07
CA LYS A 219 -2.86 -3.98 -10.35
C LYS A 219 -2.95 -2.57 -9.79
N THR A 220 -3.10 -1.57 -10.65
CA THR A 220 -3.25 -0.18 -10.23
C THR A 220 -4.59 0.38 -10.66
N ARG A 221 -5.25 1.08 -9.75
CA ARG A 221 -6.47 1.83 -9.99
C ARG A 221 -6.26 3.25 -9.49
N ALA A 222 -6.27 4.21 -10.40
CA ALA A 222 -6.08 5.61 -10.06
C ALA A 222 -7.24 6.46 -10.57
N VAL A 223 -7.78 7.29 -9.73
CA VAL A 223 -8.71 8.35 -10.13
C VAL A 223 -8.04 9.67 -9.80
N MET A 224 -8.00 10.56 -10.79
CA MET A 224 -7.34 11.85 -10.67
C MET A 224 -8.34 12.95 -11.04
N GLU A 225 -8.51 13.94 -10.17
CA GLU A 225 -9.39 15.07 -10.41
C GLU A 225 -8.69 16.41 -10.15
N ASP A 226 -9.39 17.52 -10.42
CA ASP A 226 -8.90 18.90 -10.32
C ASP A 226 -7.67 19.15 -11.21
N ALA A 227 -6.52 19.46 -10.62
CA ALA A 227 -5.22 19.65 -11.28
C ALA A 227 -4.17 18.63 -10.82
N SER A 228 -4.62 17.51 -10.24
CA SER A 228 -3.75 16.42 -9.76
C SER A 228 -3.05 15.69 -10.90
N ARG A 229 -1.94 15.02 -10.59
CA ARG A 229 -1.13 14.31 -11.59
C ARG A 229 -0.69 12.96 -11.06
N ALA A 230 -0.77 11.92 -11.91
CA ALA A 230 -0.23 10.60 -11.63
C ALA A 230 0.74 10.14 -12.73
N GLU A 231 1.82 9.49 -12.32
CA GLU A 231 2.69 8.69 -13.17
C GLU A 231 2.83 7.29 -12.54
N ILE A 232 2.42 6.27 -13.28
CA ILE A 232 2.34 4.90 -12.79
C ILE A 232 3.24 4.03 -13.63
N THR A 233 4.31 3.51 -13.03
CA THR A 233 5.28 2.63 -13.67
C THR A 233 5.18 1.22 -13.09
N GLY A 234 4.64 0.29 -13.86
CA GLY A 234 4.58 -1.14 -13.53
C GLY A 234 5.62 -1.93 -14.30
N ILE A 235 6.59 -2.54 -13.61
CA ILE A 235 7.70 -3.28 -14.23
C ILE A 235 7.58 -4.76 -13.88
N THR A 236 7.54 -5.64 -14.89
CA THR A 236 7.63 -7.09 -14.67
C THR A 236 8.71 -7.71 -15.54
N GLU A 237 9.66 -8.37 -14.90
CA GLU A 237 10.76 -9.09 -15.56
C GLU A 237 10.63 -10.60 -15.29
N ALA A 238 10.64 -11.41 -16.34
CA ALA A 238 10.54 -12.87 -16.25
C ALA A 238 11.84 -13.55 -16.71
N HIS A 239 12.57 -14.16 -15.75
CA HIS A 239 13.90 -14.73 -15.96
C HIS A 239 13.92 -16.26 -16.04
N ALA A 240 12.85 -16.97 -15.64
CA ALA A 240 12.86 -18.42 -15.47
C ALA A 240 11.75 -19.13 -16.24
N ALA A 241 11.94 -20.42 -16.50
CA ALA A 241 10.98 -21.27 -17.19
C ALA A 241 9.60 -21.28 -16.51
N GLY A 242 8.54 -21.10 -17.30
CA GLY A 242 7.16 -21.11 -16.82
C GLY A 242 6.75 -19.93 -15.94
N ALA A 243 7.62 -18.93 -15.77
CA ALA A 243 7.29 -17.69 -15.06
C ALA A 243 6.16 -16.95 -15.78
N ARG A 244 5.22 -16.37 -15.02
CA ARG A 244 4.04 -15.67 -15.56
C ARG A 244 3.77 -14.39 -14.77
N GLY A 245 3.67 -13.26 -15.48
CA GLY A 245 3.32 -11.97 -14.91
C GLY A 245 2.20 -11.28 -15.67
N HIS A 246 1.46 -10.44 -14.97
CA HIS A 246 0.47 -9.55 -15.55
C HIS A 246 0.55 -8.16 -14.90
N VAL A 247 0.41 -7.12 -15.71
CA VAL A 247 0.28 -5.73 -15.26
C VAL A 247 -1.07 -5.22 -15.76
N ASP A 248 -1.90 -4.73 -14.84
CA ASP A 248 -3.26 -4.23 -15.09
C ASP A 248 -3.41 -2.83 -14.48
N CYS A 249 -3.32 -1.80 -15.30
CA CYS A 249 -3.43 -0.40 -14.90
C CYS A 249 -4.70 0.22 -15.48
N MET A 250 -5.47 0.91 -14.63
CA MET A 250 -6.63 1.69 -15.06
C MET A 250 -6.60 3.05 -14.38
N GLU A 251 -6.55 4.11 -15.18
CA GLU A 251 -6.55 5.48 -14.73
C GLU A 251 -7.77 6.22 -15.26
N VAL A 252 -8.48 6.91 -14.38
CA VAL A 252 -9.59 7.80 -14.73
C VAL A 252 -9.19 9.23 -14.40
N VAL A 253 -9.38 10.12 -15.37
CA VAL A 253 -9.04 11.55 -15.23
C VAL A 253 -10.27 12.42 -15.39
N GLN A 254 -10.35 13.45 -14.54
CA GLN A 254 -11.42 14.46 -14.55
C GLN A 254 -10.85 15.88 -14.41
N GLY A 255 -11.56 16.88 -14.91
CA GLY A 255 -11.14 18.28 -14.79
C GLY A 255 -9.86 18.57 -15.58
N GLN A 256 -8.83 19.08 -14.91
CA GLN A 256 -7.50 19.38 -15.45
C GLN A 256 -6.45 18.36 -15.02
N ALA A 257 -6.88 17.21 -14.51
CA ALA A 257 -5.99 16.16 -14.05
C ALA A 257 -5.24 15.49 -15.22
N HIS A 258 -4.10 14.92 -14.91
CA HIS A 258 -3.29 14.16 -15.87
C HIS A 258 -2.86 12.83 -15.28
N ALA A 259 -2.92 11.77 -16.05
CA ALA A 259 -2.38 10.46 -15.71
C ALA A 259 -1.48 9.92 -16.83
N SER A 260 -0.46 9.16 -16.45
CA SER A 260 0.44 8.44 -17.35
C SER A 260 0.68 7.04 -16.83
N ALA A 261 0.42 6.01 -17.65
CA ALA A 261 0.76 4.62 -17.36
C ALA A 261 1.96 4.19 -18.19
N ILE A 262 2.98 3.63 -17.53
CA ILE A 262 4.24 3.19 -18.15
C ILE A 262 4.47 1.71 -17.80
N PRO A 263 3.80 0.76 -18.48
CA PRO A 263 4.06 -0.66 -18.29
C PRO A 263 5.38 -1.05 -18.97
N ILE A 264 6.29 -1.68 -18.21
CA ILE A 264 7.55 -2.21 -18.71
C ILE A 264 7.56 -3.71 -18.54
N VAL A 265 7.59 -4.43 -19.64
CA VAL A 265 7.59 -5.90 -19.68
C VAL A 265 8.89 -6.39 -20.30
N ARG A 266 9.62 -7.27 -19.59
CA ARG A 266 10.85 -7.90 -20.06
C ARG A 266 10.79 -9.39 -19.87
N VAL A 267 11.06 -10.17 -20.93
CA VAL A 267 11.06 -11.63 -20.90
C VAL A 267 12.43 -12.14 -21.33
N PHE A 268 13.11 -12.84 -20.43
CA PHE A 268 14.47 -13.36 -20.62
C PHE A 268 14.51 -14.89 -20.83
N HIS A 269 13.38 -15.58 -20.68
CA HIS A 269 13.28 -17.04 -20.88
C HIS A 269 12.17 -17.37 -21.88
N PRO A 270 12.39 -18.24 -22.87
CA PRO A 270 11.43 -18.53 -23.93
C PRO A 270 10.10 -19.16 -23.45
N GLU A 271 10.11 -19.85 -22.30
CA GLU A 271 8.90 -20.44 -21.72
C GLU A 271 8.18 -19.49 -20.72
N ALA A 272 8.73 -18.30 -20.49
CA ALA A 272 8.07 -17.29 -19.63
C ALA A 272 7.05 -16.48 -20.44
N LYS A 273 6.03 -15.96 -19.75
CA LYS A 273 5.00 -15.11 -20.34
C LYS A 273 4.65 -13.96 -19.42
N VAL A 274 4.77 -12.75 -19.92
CA VAL A 274 4.27 -11.54 -19.23
C VAL A 274 3.32 -10.81 -20.18
N THR A 275 2.22 -10.33 -19.63
CA THR A 275 1.22 -9.54 -20.36
C THR A 275 0.96 -8.24 -19.63
N HIS A 276 0.49 -7.23 -20.35
CA HIS A 276 0.03 -5.99 -19.76
C HIS A 276 -1.28 -5.53 -20.36
N GLU A 277 -2.07 -4.83 -19.59
CA GLU A 277 -3.26 -4.09 -19.98
C GLU A 277 -3.18 -2.71 -19.31
N ALA A 278 -3.41 -1.65 -20.05
CA ALA A 278 -3.44 -0.29 -19.55
C ALA A 278 -4.58 0.48 -20.21
N ALA A 279 -5.38 1.15 -19.41
CA ALA A 279 -6.48 1.97 -19.88
C ALA A 279 -6.47 3.33 -19.15
N ILE A 280 -6.43 4.41 -19.93
CA ILE A 280 -6.57 5.78 -19.40
C ILE A 280 -7.79 6.41 -20.08
N GLY A 281 -8.72 6.93 -19.28
CA GLY A 281 -9.95 7.51 -19.80
C GLY A 281 -10.59 8.51 -18.86
N SER A 282 -11.77 8.97 -19.21
CA SER A 282 -12.68 9.70 -18.33
C SER A 282 -13.79 8.76 -17.83
N VAL A 283 -14.58 9.24 -16.88
CA VAL A 283 -15.80 8.52 -16.46
C VAL A 283 -16.67 8.22 -17.68
N ASP A 284 -17.11 6.96 -17.81
CA ASP A 284 -17.91 6.53 -18.96
C ASP A 284 -19.25 7.27 -19.01
N LYS A 285 -19.47 7.97 -20.13
CA LYS A 285 -20.65 8.81 -20.29
C LYS A 285 -21.94 8.00 -20.30
N HIS A 286 -21.93 6.79 -20.84
CA HIS A 286 -23.13 5.95 -20.90
C HIS A 286 -23.48 5.39 -19.51
N GLU A 287 -22.49 5.00 -18.71
CA GLU A 287 -22.69 4.62 -17.30
C GLU A 287 -23.26 5.79 -16.51
N LEU A 288 -22.67 6.98 -16.67
CA LEU A 288 -23.12 8.21 -16.02
C LEU A 288 -24.60 8.51 -16.39
N GLU A 289 -24.94 8.54 -17.66
CA GLU A 289 -26.31 8.79 -18.14
C GLU A 289 -27.29 7.72 -17.63
N THR A 290 -26.85 6.46 -17.55
CA THR A 290 -27.66 5.35 -17.02
C THR A 290 -27.99 5.52 -15.54
N LEU A 291 -27.01 5.94 -14.74
CA LEU A 291 -27.21 6.19 -13.30
C LEU A 291 -28.10 7.42 -13.07
N MET A 292 -27.90 8.49 -13.84
CA MET A 292 -28.75 9.69 -13.79
C MET A 292 -30.20 9.38 -14.20
N ALA A 293 -30.41 8.53 -15.21
CA ALA A 293 -31.75 8.08 -15.61
C ALA A 293 -32.45 7.25 -14.50
N ARG A 294 -31.71 6.71 -13.56
CA ARG A 294 -32.23 6.02 -12.36
C ARG A 294 -32.42 6.94 -11.16
N GLY A 295 -32.21 8.24 -11.32
CA GLY A 295 -32.51 9.29 -10.33
C GLY A 295 -31.34 9.77 -9.49
N LEU A 296 -30.08 9.38 -9.81
CA LEU A 296 -28.91 9.95 -9.13
C LEU A 296 -28.62 11.36 -9.70
N ALA A 297 -28.20 12.29 -8.83
CA ALA A 297 -27.61 13.53 -9.29
C ALA A 297 -26.26 13.27 -9.98
N PRO A 298 -25.82 14.14 -10.91
CA PRO A 298 -24.56 13.93 -11.64
C PRO A 298 -23.36 13.62 -10.75
N GLU A 299 -23.19 14.37 -9.66
CA GLU A 299 -22.11 14.21 -8.70
C GLU A 299 -22.18 12.85 -7.98
N GLN A 300 -23.38 12.41 -7.59
CA GLN A 300 -23.60 11.10 -6.96
C GLN A 300 -23.31 9.94 -7.92
N ALA A 301 -23.65 10.11 -9.19
CA ALA A 301 -23.40 9.10 -10.21
C ALA A 301 -21.88 8.95 -10.47
N VAL A 302 -21.16 10.06 -10.55
CA VAL A 302 -19.69 10.08 -10.66
C VAL A 302 -19.05 9.40 -9.44
N GLU A 303 -19.45 9.78 -8.23
CA GLU A 303 -18.93 9.20 -6.98
C GLU A 303 -19.15 7.67 -6.92
N LEU A 304 -20.31 7.21 -7.38
CA LEU A 304 -20.60 5.77 -7.41
C LEU A 304 -19.71 5.02 -8.40
N ILE A 305 -19.45 5.57 -9.60
CA ILE A 305 -18.56 4.97 -10.60
C ILE A 305 -17.13 4.94 -10.06
N VAL A 306 -16.62 6.07 -9.54
CA VAL A 306 -15.29 6.17 -8.94
C VAL A 306 -15.11 5.18 -7.81
N SER A 307 -16.08 5.10 -6.90
CA SER A 307 -16.09 4.13 -5.80
C SER A 307 -16.08 2.67 -6.30
N GLY A 308 -16.74 2.40 -7.44
CA GLY A 308 -16.72 1.10 -8.12
C GLY A 308 -15.34 0.73 -8.67
N ILE A 309 -14.62 1.68 -9.24
CA ILE A 309 -13.27 1.51 -9.80
C ILE A 309 -12.24 1.24 -8.69
N LEU A 310 -12.37 1.94 -7.56
CA LEU A 310 -11.44 1.88 -6.43
C LEU A 310 -11.74 0.75 -5.41
N ARG A 311 -12.72 -0.10 -5.68
CA ARG A 311 -13.01 -1.30 -4.87
C ARG A 311 -12.09 -2.50 -5.19
#